data_ee74545aea3c14eb2d0c2bea5fbd669b
#
_entry.id   ee74545aea3c14eb2d0c2bea5fbd669b
#
_cell.length_a   1.000
_cell.length_b   1.000
_cell.length_c   1.000
_cell.angle_alpha   90.00
_cell.angle_beta   90.00
_cell.angle_gamma   90.00
#
_symmetry.space_group_name_H-M   'P 1'
#
loop_
_entity.id
_entity.type
_entity.pdbx_description
1 polymer ?
#
loop_
_entity_poly.entity_id
_entity_poly.type
_entity_poly.pdbx_seq_one_letter_code
_entity_poly.pdbx_strand_id
1 'polypeptide(L)'
;MPMRPGGQGGAGRAGRVGKRKAPGEAGIYGLIMVALFMILFYRLPGIVSVIALAVYVLIVLAVYKVMPVTLTLAGIAGFILSLGMAVDANILIFARMKEELAAGKSLGASIKEGFSRAWLSIRDSHVTTLISALVLYSFTTSIVKGFALTLGIGVLVSLFTATMVTRIFLMLFSGPWFEGKKWLFK
;
A
#
# COMPACT_ATOMS: atom_id res chain seq x y z
N MET A 1 65.69 22.27 27.81
CA MET A 1 64.77 21.10 27.97
C MET A 1 63.74 21.16 26.87
N PRO A 2 63.74 20.29 25.85
CA PRO A 2 62.73 20.28 24.81
C PRO A 2 61.57 19.37 25.22
N MET A 3 60.36 19.88 25.08
CA MET A 3 59.13 19.12 25.27
C MET A 3 58.90 18.11 24.13
N ARG A 4 58.67 16.86 24.50
CA ARG A 4 58.24 15.83 23.60
C ARG A 4 56.77 16.02 23.20
N PRO A 5 56.39 15.98 21.92
CA PRO A 5 55.01 15.87 21.56
C PRO A 5 54.53 14.40 21.76
N GLY A 6 53.55 14.25 22.62
CA GLY A 6 52.91 12.97 22.90
C GLY A 6 52.22 12.42 21.66
N GLY A 7 52.61 11.22 21.27
CA GLY A 7 51.97 10.49 20.21
C GLY A 7 50.53 10.13 20.57
N GLN A 8 49.58 10.69 19.81
CA GLN A 8 48.20 10.24 19.86
C GLN A 8 48.04 9.06 18.90
N GLY A 9 48.12 7.89 19.47
CA GLY A 9 47.66 6.64 18.84
C GLY A 9 46.16 6.66 18.65
N GLY A 10 45.72 7.36 17.63
CA GLY A 10 44.34 7.31 17.11
C GLY A 10 44.18 6.11 16.19
N ALA A 11 44.46 4.90 16.70
CA ALA A 11 44.21 3.68 15.97
C ALA A 11 42.70 3.37 15.95
N GLY A 12 42.12 3.46 14.79
CA GLY A 12 41.17 2.46 14.29
C GLY A 12 39.87 2.27 15.03
N ARG A 13 38.99 3.25 14.98
CA ARG A 13 37.56 2.95 14.84
C ARG A 13 37.13 3.25 13.40
N ALA A 14 37.63 2.44 12.48
CA ALA A 14 36.92 2.17 11.24
C ALA A 14 35.61 1.47 11.65
N GLY A 15 34.67 2.28 12.16
CA GLY A 15 33.32 1.84 12.44
C GLY A 15 32.82 1.16 11.18
N ARG A 16 32.40 -0.07 11.29
CA ARG A 16 31.59 -0.74 10.31
C ARG A 16 30.48 0.22 9.95
N VAL A 17 30.61 0.92 8.85
CA VAL A 17 29.51 1.57 8.15
C VAL A 17 28.68 0.39 7.65
N GLY A 18 27.81 -0.12 8.53
CA GLY A 18 26.79 -1.05 8.11
C GLY A 18 26.11 -0.38 6.94
N LYS A 19 26.12 -1.02 5.76
CA LYS A 19 25.37 -0.58 4.59
C LYS A 19 23.97 -0.26 5.09
N ARG A 20 23.66 1.02 5.28
CA ARG A 20 22.31 1.46 5.55
C ARG A 20 21.55 1.10 4.29
N LYS A 21 20.77 0.04 4.38
CA LYS A 21 19.86 -0.35 3.28
C LYS A 21 19.10 0.91 2.89
N ALA A 22 19.17 1.28 1.64
CA ALA A 22 18.50 2.47 1.15
C ALA A 22 17.00 2.39 1.52
N PRO A 23 16.33 3.49 1.88
CA PRO A 23 14.91 3.49 2.25
C PRO A 23 14.02 2.78 1.22
N GLY A 24 14.43 2.77 -0.05
CA GLY A 24 13.76 2.04 -1.12
C GLY A 24 13.82 0.51 -0.97
N GLU A 25 14.93 -0.04 -0.46
CA GLU A 25 15.04 -1.50 -0.25
C GLU A 25 14.06 -1.97 0.82
N ALA A 26 13.91 -1.21 1.91
CA ALA A 26 12.94 -1.54 2.97
C ALA A 26 11.49 -1.53 2.44
N GLY A 27 11.16 -0.58 1.56
CA GLY A 27 9.84 -0.51 0.89
C GLY A 27 9.58 -1.73 0.00
N ILE A 28 10.58 -2.17 -0.77
CA ILE A 28 10.47 -3.35 -1.64
C ILE A 28 10.29 -4.62 -0.80
N TYR A 29 11.06 -4.81 0.27
CA TYR A 29 10.89 -5.97 1.16
C TYR A 29 9.50 -5.99 1.82
N GLY A 30 9.01 -4.83 2.27
CA GLY A 30 7.65 -4.70 2.82
C GLY A 30 6.59 -5.09 1.80
N LEU A 31 6.72 -4.63 0.55
CA LEU A 31 5.79 -4.93 -0.52
C LEU A 31 5.79 -6.43 -0.89
N ILE A 32 6.96 -7.05 -0.96
CA ILE A 32 7.09 -8.50 -1.21
C ILE A 32 6.45 -9.29 -0.07
N MET A 33 6.69 -8.90 1.18
CA MET A 33 6.11 -9.57 2.35
C MET A 33 4.58 -9.49 2.35
N VAL A 34 4.02 -8.32 2.06
CA VAL A 34 2.58 -8.13 1.92
C VAL A 34 2.00 -8.93 0.76
N ALA A 35 2.67 -8.94 -0.40
CA ALA A 35 2.23 -9.72 -1.55
C ALA A 35 2.21 -11.23 -1.23
N LEU A 36 3.26 -11.73 -0.57
CA LEU A 36 3.34 -13.13 -0.14
C LEU A 36 2.20 -13.47 0.85
N PHE A 37 1.99 -12.62 1.84
CA PHE A 37 0.90 -12.78 2.79
C PHE A 37 -0.47 -12.83 2.10
N MET A 38 -0.74 -11.90 1.17
CA MET A 38 -1.99 -11.84 0.44
C MET A 38 -2.23 -13.10 -0.41
N ILE A 39 -1.20 -13.61 -1.10
CA ILE A 39 -1.29 -14.82 -1.90
C ILE A 39 -1.55 -16.05 -1.01
N LEU A 40 -0.86 -16.16 0.14
CA LEU A 40 -1.02 -17.30 1.05
C LEU A 40 -2.41 -17.36 1.70
N PHE A 41 -2.94 -16.19 2.14
CA PHE A 41 -4.21 -16.12 2.86
C PHE A 41 -5.45 -16.06 1.95
N TYR A 42 -5.34 -15.37 0.80
CA TYR A 42 -6.48 -15.11 -0.09
C TYR A 42 -6.39 -15.83 -1.43
N ARG A 43 -5.36 -16.64 -1.65
CA ARG A 43 -5.20 -17.44 -2.87
C ARG A 43 -5.44 -16.61 -4.14
N LEU A 44 -6.49 -16.95 -4.91
CA LEU A 44 -6.80 -16.27 -6.18
C LEU A 44 -7.15 -14.78 -6.01
N PRO A 45 -8.03 -14.36 -5.08
CA PRO A 45 -8.20 -12.95 -4.77
C PRO A 45 -6.89 -12.25 -4.34
N GLY A 46 -5.98 -12.96 -3.66
CA GLY A 46 -4.67 -12.45 -3.29
C GLY A 46 -3.81 -12.09 -4.49
N ILE A 47 -3.82 -12.91 -5.54
CA ILE A 47 -3.11 -12.61 -6.81
C ILE A 47 -3.70 -11.36 -7.46
N VAL A 48 -5.02 -11.24 -7.50
CA VAL A 48 -5.72 -10.05 -8.02
C VAL A 48 -5.31 -8.80 -7.24
N SER A 49 -5.20 -8.90 -5.90
CA SER A 49 -4.74 -7.79 -5.06
C SER A 49 -3.31 -7.37 -5.38
N VAL A 50 -2.40 -8.32 -5.60
CA VAL A 50 -1.01 -8.01 -5.95
C VAL A 50 -0.94 -7.29 -7.30
N ILE A 51 -1.74 -7.70 -8.28
CA ILE A 51 -1.83 -7.01 -9.57
C ILE A 51 -2.40 -5.60 -9.38
N ALA A 52 -3.49 -5.45 -8.62
CA ALA A 52 -4.08 -4.15 -8.31
C ALA A 52 -3.09 -3.23 -7.56
N LEU A 53 -2.28 -3.79 -6.65
CA LEU A 53 -1.24 -3.06 -5.94
C LEU A 53 -0.10 -2.62 -6.88
N ALA A 54 0.30 -3.46 -7.84
CA ALA A 54 1.27 -3.08 -8.86
C ALA A 54 0.75 -1.92 -9.72
N VAL A 55 -0.51 -1.99 -10.16
CA VAL A 55 -1.17 -0.90 -10.90
C VAL A 55 -1.24 0.38 -10.04
N TYR A 56 -1.58 0.26 -8.76
CA TYR A 56 -1.57 1.37 -7.80
C TYR A 56 -0.20 2.06 -7.77
N VAL A 57 0.88 1.31 -7.56
CA VAL A 57 2.25 1.85 -7.52
C VAL A 57 2.60 2.55 -8.81
N LEU A 58 2.28 1.97 -9.97
CA LEU A 58 2.54 2.57 -11.28
C LEU A 58 1.80 3.90 -11.45
N ILE A 59 0.51 3.95 -11.07
CA ILE A 59 -0.28 5.19 -11.17
C ILE A 59 0.28 6.26 -10.23
N VAL A 60 0.59 5.91 -8.97
CA VAL A 60 1.15 6.88 -8.01
C VAL A 60 2.48 7.45 -8.49
N LEU A 61 3.38 6.59 -8.98
CA LEU A 61 4.66 7.05 -9.52
C LEU A 61 4.48 7.92 -10.78
N ALA A 62 3.51 7.58 -11.65
CA ALA A 62 3.16 8.42 -12.80
C ALA A 62 2.65 9.79 -12.35
N VAL A 63 1.77 9.84 -11.36
CA VAL A 63 1.26 11.11 -10.79
C VAL A 63 2.39 11.94 -10.19
N TYR A 64 3.32 11.32 -9.43
CA TYR A 64 4.46 12.03 -8.86
C TYR A 64 5.42 12.58 -9.92
N LYS A 65 5.51 11.91 -11.06
CA LYS A 65 6.33 12.39 -12.21
C LYS A 65 5.68 13.57 -12.91
N VAL A 66 4.36 13.59 -13.04
CA VAL A 66 3.59 14.66 -13.68
C VAL A 66 3.48 15.89 -12.77
N MET A 67 3.17 15.67 -11.50
CA MET A 67 3.16 16.69 -10.48
C MET A 67 4.56 16.70 -9.85
N PRO A 68 5.46 17.63 -10.11
CA PRO A 68 6.86 17.55 -9.65
C PRO A 68 6.95 17.49 -8.12
N VAL A 69 6.54 16.33 -7.56
CA VAL A 69 6.55 16.07 -6.13
C VAL A 69 7.95 15.69 -5.71
N THR A 70 8.56 16.50 -4.87
CA THR A 70 9.87 16.18 -4.28
C THR A 70 9.70 15.07 -3.25
N LEU A 71 10.22 13.87 -3.56
CA LEU A 71 10.20 12.73 -2.65
C LEU A 71 11.22 12.92 -1.52
N THR A 72 10.80 13.67 -0.50
CA THR A 72 11.53 13.77 0.76
C THR A 72 11.39 12.47 1.56
N LEU A 73 12.21 12.28 2.61
CA LEU A 73 12.07 11.14 3.50
C LEU A 73 10.65 11.03 4.09
N ALA A 74 10.07 12.17 4.47
CA ALA A 74 8.68 12.25 4.93
C ALA A 74 7.68 11.89 3.82
N GLY A 75 7.94 12.32 2.58
CA GLY A 75 7.11 11.95 1.42
C GLY A 75 7.13 10.45 1.13
N ILE A 76 8.29 9.80 1.26
CA ILE A 76 8.39 8.34 1.15
C ILE A 76 7.57 7.66 2.25
N ALA A 77 7.61 8.15 3.48
CA ALA A 77 6.79 7.61 4.57
C ALA A 77 5.27 7.73 4.27
N GLY A 78 4.81 8.87 3.73
CA GLY A 78 3.43 9.06 3.29
C GLY A 78 3.01 8.08 2.18
N PHE A 79 3.90 7.85 1.22
CA PHE A 79 3.69 6.85 0.17
C PHE A 79 3.56 5.43 0.73
N ILE A 80 4.46 5.01 1.62
CA ILE A 80 4.41 3.67 2.25
C ILE A 80 3.13 3.51 3.06
N LEU A 81 2.71 4.54 3.79
CA LEU A 81 1.46 4.50 4.57
C LEU A 81 0.24 4.34 3.65
N SER A 82 0.18 5.10 2.55
CA SER A 82 -0.93 5.00 1.59
C SER A 82 -0.97 3.64 0.87
N LEU A 83 0.18 3.02 0.66
CA LEU A 83 0.29 1.66 0.12
C LEU A 83 -0.31 0.63 1.09
N GLY A 84 -0.07 0.77 2.40
CA GLY A 84 -0.74 -0.05 3.43
C GLY A 84 -2.26 0.08 3.37
N MET A 85 -2.79 1.30 3.23
CA MET A 85 -4.23 1.53 3.10
C MET A 85 -4.82 0.93 1.81
N ALA A 86 -4.06 0.92 0.70
CA ALA A 86 -4.49 0.26 -0.53
C ALA A 86 -4.64 -1.25 -0.36
N VAL A 87 -3.75 -1.88 0.39
CA VAL A 87 -3.83 -3.30 0.76
C VAL A 87 -5.02 -3.55 1.66
N ASP A 88 -5.22 -2.74 2.69
CA ASP A 88 -6.34 -2.89 3.64
C ASP A 88 -7.70 -2.79 2.96
N ALA A 89 -7.87 -1.91 1.99
CA ALA A 89 -9.08 -1.81 1.19
C ALA A 89 -9.38 -3.12 0.44
N ASN A 90 -8.38 -3.75 -0.18
CA ASN A 90 -8.53 -5.03 -0.85
C ASN A 90 -8.85 -6.16 0.13
N ILE A 91 -8.18 -6.20 1.29
CA ILE A 91 -8.45 -7.18 2.36
C ILE A 91 -9.90 -7.10 2.82
N LEU A 92 -10.41 -5.89 3.05
CA LEU A 92 -11.79 -5.68 3.49
C LEU A 92 -12.81 -6.17 2.46
N ILE A 93 -12.57 -5.89 1.18
CA ILE A 93 -13.41 -6.39 0.07
C ILE A 93 -13.42 -7.92 0.08
N PHE A 94 -12.26 -8.55 0.18
CA PHE A 94 -12.17 -10.02 0.15
C PHE A 94 -12.78 -10.67 1.40
N ALA A 95 -12.63 -10.07 2.57
CA ALA A 95 -13.28 -10.54 3.78
C ALA A 95 -14.80 -10.56 3.62
N ARG A 96 -15.39 -9.47 3.13
CA ARG A 96 -16.83 -9.40 2.87
C ARG A 96 -17.28 -10.36 1.78
N MET A 97 -16.51 -10.50 0.71
CA MET A 97 -16.80 -11.48 -0.35
C MET A 97 -16.79 -12.92 0.19
N LYS A 98 -15.84 -13.28 1.07
CA LYS A 98 -15.80 -14.60 1.72
C LYS A 98 -17.01 -14.86 2.62
N GLU A 99 -17.46 -13.86 3.36
CA GLU A 99 -18.69 -13.95 4.18
C GLU A 99 -19.91 -14.29 3.30
N GLU A 100 -20.07 -13.61 2.16
CA GLU A 100 -21.17 -13.86 1.23
C GLU A 100 -21.08 -15.23 0.55
N LEU A 101 -19.86 -15.70 0.23
CA LEU A 101 -19.63 -17.04 -0.29
C LEU A 101 -19.95 -18.12 0.76
N ALA A 102 -19.63 -17.87 2.01
CA ALA A 102 -19.95 -18.77 3.12
C ALA A 102 -21.46 -18.85 3.36
N ALA A 103 -22.20 -17.78 3.09
CA ALA A 103 -23.67 -17.74 3.12
C ALA A 103 -24.34 -18.48 1.94
N GLY A 104 -23.56 -19.12 1.05
CA GLY A 104 -24.06 -19.96 -0.05
C GLY A 104 -24.38 -19.22 -1.34
N LYS A 105 -24.06 -17.93 -1.47
CA LYS A 105 -24.31 -17.16 -2.70
C LYS A 105 -23.42 -17.63 -3.86
N SER A 106 -23.84 -17.30 -5.09
CA SER A 106 -22.99 -17.46 -6.28
C SER A 106 -21.76 -16.57 -6.22
N LEU A 107 -20.69 -16.92 -6.92
CA LEU A 107 -19.44 -16.15 -6.91
C LEU A 107 -19.67 -14.70 -7.36
N GLY A 108 -20.40 -14.49 -8.46
CA GLY A 108 -20.72 -13.15 -8.96
C GLY A 108 -21.54 -12.29 -7.99
N ALA A 109 -22.54 -12.90 -7.32
CA ALA A 109 -23.32 -12.22 -6.30
C ALA A 109 -22.47 -11.86 -5.08
N SER A 110 -21.59 -12.77 -4.63
CA SER A 110 -20.69 -12.55 -3.50
C SER A 110 -19.68 -11.43 -3.76
N ILE A 111 -19.15 -11.34 -4.99
CA ILE A 111 -18.28 -10.22 -5.39
C ILE A 111 -19.07 -8.91 -5.31
N LYS A 112 -20.25 -8.84 -5.95
CA LYS A 112 -21.04 -7.61 -5.99
C LYS A 112 -21.44 -7.12 -4.60
N GLU A 113 -21.93 -8.02 -3.75
CA GLU A 113 -22.34 -7.67 -2.39
C GLU A 113 -21.15 -7.39 -1.47
N GLY A 114 -20.07 -8.15 -1.59
CA GLY A 114 -18.84 -7.90 -0.85
C GLY A 114 -18.32 -6.49 -1.09
N PHE A 115 -18.29 -6.04 -2.36
CA PHE A 115 -17.94 -4.66 -2.70
C PHE A 115 -18.93 -3.64 -2.11
N SER A 116 -20.23 -3.89 -2.23
CA SER A 116 -21.25 -2.96 -1.70
C SER A 116 -21.14 -2.79 -0.19
N ARG A 117 -20.90 -3.88 0.55
CA ARG A 117 -20.74 -3.85 2.01
C ARG A 117 -19.42 -3.25 2.47
N ALA A 118 -18.33 -3.51 1.73
CA ALA A 118 -17.03 -2.94 2.04
C ALA A 118 -16.94 -1.44 1.73
N TRP A 119 -17.68 -0.97 0.72
CA TRP A 119 -17.60 0.38 0.18
C TRP A 119 -17.75 1.48 1.24
N LEU A 120 -18.75 1.36 2.11
CA LEU A 120 -18.99 2.37 3.15
C LEU A 120 -17.77 2.54 4.06
N SER A 121 -17.21 1.42 4.55
CA SER A 121 -16.05 1.45 5.45
C SER A 121 -14.81 1.99 4.75
N ILE A 122 -14.57 1.57 3.51
CA ILE A 122 -13.42 2.03 2.70
C ILE A 122 -13.55 3.54 2.45
N ARG A 123 -14.70 4.01 1.99
CA ARG A 123 -14.96 5.41 1.74
C ARG A 123 -14.73 6.26 2.98
N ASP A 124 -15.31 5.86 4.11
CA ASP A 124 -15.28 6.65 5.35
C ASP A 124 -13.85 6.74 5.92
N SER A 125 -13.08 5.65 5.88
CA SER A 125 -11.67 5.66 6.30
C SER A 125 -10.79 6.52 5.37
N HIS A 126 -10.99 6.41 4.05
CA HIS A 126 -10.23 7.22 3.09
C HIS A 126 -10.58 8.71 3.18
N VAL A 127 -11.86 9.05 3.33
CA VAL A 127 -12.30 10.44 3.52
C VAL A 127 -11.69 11.04 4.80
N THR A 128 -11.71 10.31 5.91
CA THR A 128 -11.09 10.75 7.16
C THR A 128 -9.59 11.02 6.99
N THR A 129 -8.89 10.13 6.30
CA THR A 129 -7.45 10.30 6.02
C THR A 129 -7.19 11.48 5.08
N LEU A 130 -8.04 11.68 4.07
CA LEU A 130 -7.94 12.84 3.15
C LEU A 130 -8.15 14.16 3.90
N ILE A 131 -9.13 14.24 4.80
CA ILE A 131 -9.34 15.42 5.65
C ILE A 131 -8.10 15.66 6.50
N SER A 132 -7.55 14.63 7.15
CA SER A 132 -6.34 14.73 7.95
C SER A 132 -5.14 15.20 7.12
N ALA A 133 -4.96 14.65 5.92
CA ALA A 133 -3.90 15.07 4.99
C ALA A 133 -4.07 16.53 4.55
N LEU A 134 -5.30 16.98 4.28
CA LEU A 134 -5.61 18.37 3.92
C LEU A 134 -5.27 19.33 5.07
N VAL A 135 -5.65 18.99 6.29
CA VAL A 135 -5.32 19.76 7.49
C VAL A 135 -3.80 19.84 7.67
N LEU A 136 -3.10 18.71 7.60
CA LEU A 136 -1.63 18.67 7.70
C LEU A 136 -0.97 19.51 6.59
N TYR A 137 -1.46 19.43 5.38
CA TYR A 137 -0.94 20.21 4.26
C TYR A 137 -1.12 21.72 4.47
N SER A 138 -2.24 22.13 5.04
CA SER A 138 -2.60 23.56 5.20
C SER A 138 -1.90 24.23 6.39
N PHE A 139 -1.71 23.51 7.50
CA PHE A 139 -1.29 24.13 8.78
C PHE A 139 0.13 23.80 9.21
N THR A 140 0.92 23.05 8.42
CA THR A 140 2.25 22.61 8.87
C THR A 140 3.40 23.12 8.00
N THR A 141 4.63 22.77 8.44
CA THR A 141 5.89 23.14 7.78
C THR A 141 6.16 22.33 6.51
N SER A 142 7.13 22.75 5.71
CA SER A 142 7.50 22.16 4.42
C SER A 142 7.75 20.64 4.46
N ILE A 143 8.35 20.11 5.54
CA ILE A 143 8.64 18.68 5.67
C ILE A 143 7.35 17.87 5.78
N VAL A 144 6.42 18.30 6.64
CA VAL A 144 5.14 17.62 6.86
C VAL A 144 4.20 17.81 5.67
N LYS A 145 4.29 18.92 4.95
CA LYS A 145 3.55 19.11 3.69
C LYS A 145 3.88 18.05 2.66
N GLY A 146 5.16 17.68 2.52
CA GLY A 146 5.58 16.60 1.63
C GLY A 146 4.92 15.26 1.98
N PHE A 147 4.89 14.91 3.27
CA PHE A 147 4.17 13.74 3.77
C PHE A 147 2.67 13.80 3.46
N ALA A 148 2.01 14.91 3.80
CA ALA A 148 0.58 15.08 3.60
C ALA A 148 0.17 15.00 2.13
N LEU A 149 0.97 15.60 1.24
CA LEU A 149 0.73 15.58 -0.20
C LEU A 149 0.82 14.15 -0.78
N THR A 150 1.91 13.44 -0.47
CA THR A 150 2.11 12.07 -0.95
C THR A 150 1.08 11.11 -0.39
N LEU A 151 0.72 11.25 0.90
CA LEU A 151 -0.35 10.49 1.53
C LEU A 151 -1.69 10.75 0.84
N GLY A 152 -2.06 12.02 0.64
CA GLY A 152 -3.34 12.40 0.01
C GLY A 152 -3.47 11.85 -1.41
N ILE A 153 -2.43 12.02 -2.25
CA ILE A 153 -2.41 11.46 -3.61
C ILE A 153 -2.53 9.93 -3.55
N GLY A 154 -1.75 9.27 -2.69
CA GLY A 154 -1.79 7.82 -2.55
C GLY A 154 -3.16 7.30 -2.13
N VAL A 155 -3.82 7.96 -1.18
CA VAL A 155 -5.18 7.59 -0.73
C VAL A 155 -6.23 7.75 -1.84
N LEU A 156 -6.15 8.81 -2.64
CA LEU A 156 -7.04 8.99 -3.80
C LEU A 156 -6.86 7.89 -4.84
N VAL A 157 -5.61 7.57 -5.17
CA VAL A 157 -5.28 6.49 -6.11
C VAL A 157 -5.68 5.13 -5.56
N SER A 158 -5.49 4.87 -4.25
CA SER A 158 -5.88 3.61 -3.63
C SER A 158 -7.39 3.38 -3.67
N LEU A 159 -8.19 4.43 -3.44
CA LEU A 159 -9.63 4.37 -3.55
C LEU A 159 -10.06 4.00 -4.98
N PHE A 160 -9.43 4.60 -5.98
CA PHE A 160 -9.69 4.29 -7.38
C PHE A 160 -9.31 2.86 -7.74
N THR A 161 -8.11 2.41 -7.37
CA THR A 161 -7.62 1.06 -7.72
C THR A 161 -8.39 -0.03 -6.98
N ALA A 162 -8.71 0.15 -5.70
CA ALA A 162 -9.49 -0.83 -4.94
C ALA A 162 -10.91 -0.98 -5.52
N THR A 163 -11.55 0.11 -5.93
CA THR A 163 -12.94 0.08 -6.41
C THR A 163 -13.06 -0.31 -7.86
N MET A 164 -12.20 0.19 -8.74
CA MET A 164 -12.28 -0.10 -10.18
C MET A 164 -11.43 -1.28 -10.59
N VAL A 165 -10.11 -1.22 -10.32
CA VAL A 165 -9.19 -2.24 -10.82
C VAL A 165 -9.49 -3.61 -10.19
N THR A 166 -9.56 -3.68 -8.87
CA THR A 166 -9.85 -4.93 -8.16
C THR A 166 -11.20 -5.50 -8.54
N ARG A 167 -12.23 -4.65 -8.68
CA ARG A 167 -13.57 -5.08 -9.10
C ARG A 167 -13.58 -5.67 -10.50
N ILE A 168 -12.94 -5.01 -11.46
CA ILE A 168 -12.88 -5.48 -12.87
C ILE A 168 -12.18 -6.84 -12.93
N PHE A 169 -11.03 -6.98 -12.26
CA PHE A 169 -10.30 -8.24 -12.24
C PHE A 169 -11.10 -9.37 -11.58
N LEU A 170 -11.74 -9.12 -10.43
CA LEU A 170 -12.57 -10.13 -9.78
C LEU A 170 -13.78 -10.53 -10.64
N MET A 171 -14.42 -9.59 -11.33
CA MET A 171 -15.52 -9.89 -12.23
C MET A 171 -15.04 -10.69 -13.45
N LEU A 172 -13.85 -10.42 -13.97
CA LEU A 172 -13.26 -11.17 -15.07
C LEU A 172 -13.03 -12.65 -14.67
N PHE A 173 -12.66 -12.88 -13.40
CA PHE A 173 -12.51 -14.23 -12.84
C PHE A 173 -13.81 -14.84 -12.30
N SER A 174 -14.95 -14.16 -12.41
CA SER A 174 -16.27 -14.69 -11.99
C SER A 174 -17.00 -15.51 -13.06
N GLY A 175 -16.30 -15.92 -14.12
CA GLY A 175 -16.88 -16.72 -15.20
C GLY A 175 -17.35 -18.11 -14.75
N PRO A 176 -18.22 -18.78 -15.54
CA PRO A 176 -18.83 -20.08 -15.20
C PRO A 176 -17.81 -21.19 -14.90
N TRP A 177 -16.60 -21.07 -15.44
CA TRP A 177 -15.50 -22.02 -15.18
C TRP A 177 -15.00 -21.96 -13.73
N PHE A 178 -15.09 -20.81 -13.09
CA PHE A 178 -14.65 -20.60 -11.70
C PHE A 178 -15.74 -20.89 -10.66
N GLU A 179 -17.02 -20.91 -11.06
CA GLU A 179 -18.13 -21.27 -10.15
C GLU A 179 -18.00 -22.68 -9.58
N GLY A 180 -17.44 -23.62 -10.37
CA GLY A 180 -17.13 -24.98 -9.90
C GLY A 180 -15.95 -25.07 -8.93
N LYS A 181 -15.12 -24.02 -8.84
CA LYS A 181 -13.89 -23.99 -8.03
C LYS A 181 -13.94 -22.96 -6.92
N LYS A 182 -15.06 -22.81 -6.24
CA LYS A 182 -15.25 -21.87 -5.11
C LYS A 182 -14.19 -22.01 -4.01
N TRP A 183 -13.51 -23.15 -3.93
CA TRP A 183 -12.39 -23.39 -3.02
C TRP A 183 -11.18 -22.44 -3.25
N LEU A 184 -10.98 -21.94 -4.47
CA LEU A 184 -9.93 -20.98 -4.78
C LEU A 184 -10.21 -19.58 -4.21
N PHE A 185 -11.46 -19.31 -3.84
CA PHE A 185 -11.91 -18.04 -3.27
C PHE A 185 -12.22 -18.15 -1.75
N LYS A 186 -12.16 -19.35 -1.20
CA LYS A 186 -12.22 -19.62 0.24
C LYS A 186 -10.82 -19.56 0.85
#